data_9f1b64a11c61173e49f3c4379c79c0dc
#
_entry.id   9f1b64a11c61173e49f3c4379c79c0dc
#
_cell.length_a   1.000
_cell.length_b   1.000
_cell.length_c   1.000
_cell.angle_alpha   90.00
_cell.angle_beta   90.00
_cell.angle_gamma   90.00
#
_symmetry.space_group_name_H-M   'P 1'
#
loop_
_entity.id
_entity.type
_entity.pdbx_description
1 polymer ?
#
loop_
_entity_poly.entity_id
_entity_poly.type
_entity_poly.pdbx_seq_one_letter_code
_entity_poly.pdbx_strand_id
1 'polypeptide(L)'
;WLPGQFPDTLTRGLQESRGPSNPLGLYDNNFSPDIGVLMGSGLGGTSLVNANVAIRPDHEVFEREQWPQAIRTLSQNGQLATYYDRAQATLFASQHPDAMRLSKVKSLQKGAQGVAGAKFEIHDIAVNFRFEGLNNWGVQQRKCINCGDCTSGCNVGAKNTLDTNYLAIAKRGGAEIFTQVECKRLTKDPAGGYLIHYLRRESPTGQAES
;
A
#
# COMPACT_ATOMS: atom_id res chain seq x y z
N TRP A 1 6.29 -7.61 16.07
CA TRP A 1 5.81 -6.65 17.07
C TRP A 1 4.65 -7.24 17.85
N LEU A 2 4.73 -7.21 19.16
CA LEU A 2 3.54 -7.45 19.97
C LEU A 2 2.77 -6.12 20.06
N PRO A 3 1.42 -6.14 19.97
CA PRO A 3 0.61 -4.95 20.17
C PRO A 3 0.98 -4.24 21.47
N GLY A 4 1.24 -2.94 21.42
CA GLY A 4 1.65 -2.15 22.58
C GLY A 4 3.16 -2.05 22.83
N GLN A 5 3.99 -2.76 22.09
CA GLN A 5 5.43 -2.54 22.08
C GLN A 5 5.78 -1.55 20.98
N PHE A 6 5.99 -0.30 21.36
CA PHE A 6 6.56 0.71 20.47
C PHE A 6 8.07 0.76 20.74
N PRO A 7 8.91 0.24 19.81
CA PRO A 7 10.32 0.52 19.89
C PRO A 7 10.53 2.01 19.62
N ASP A 8 11.69 2.47 20.00
CA ASP A 8 12.21 3.73 19.52
C ASP A 8 12.08 3.77 17.98
N THR A 9 11.28 4.71 17.50
CA THR A 9 10.97 4.84 16.07
C THR A 9 12.21 5.06 15.23
N LEU A 10 13.25 5.70 15.77
CA LEU A 10 14.51 5.89 15.07
C LEU A 10 15.28 4.58 14.95
N THR A 11 15.43 3.84 16.04
CA THR A 11 16.12 2.54 16.05
C THR A 11 15.42 1.56 15.11
N ARG A 12 14.09 1.52 15.12
CA ARG A 12 13.31 0.72 14.20
C ARG A 12 13.52 1.15 12.75
N GLY A 13 13.42 2.44 12.47
CA GLY A 13 13.64 2.98 11.12
C GLY A 13 15.01 2.59 10.57
N LEU A 14 16.07 2.63 11.40
CA LEU A 14 17.40 2.20 11.00
C LEU A 14 17.50 0.69 10.78
N GLN A 15 16.87 -0.13 11.62
CA GLN A 15 16.86 -1.59 11.50
C GLN A 15 16.04 -2.09 10.32
N GLU A 16 14.93 -1.41 10.03
CA GLU A 16 14.00 -1.80 8.96
C GLU A 16 14.32 -1.14 7.61
N SER A 17 15.21 -0.15 7.57
CA SER A 17 15.66 0.47 6.32
C SER A 17 16.54 -0.48 5.51
N ARG A 18 16.22 -0.60 4.22
CA ARG A 18 17.00 -1.38 3.27
C ARG A 18 18.32 -0.65 2.95
N GLY A 19 19.41 -1.40 2.94
CA GLY A 19 20.75 -0.87 2.64
C GLY A 19 21.79 -1.97 2.64
N PRO A 20 23.07 -1.63 2.56
CA PRO A 20 24.16 -2.62 2.57
C PRO A 20 24.18 -3.51 3.81
N SER A 21 23.75 -2.98 4.96
CA SER A 21 23.68 -3.72 6.22
C SER A 21 22.35 -4.50 6.41
N ASN A 22 21.32 -4.17 5.64
CA ASN A 22 20.04 -4.84 5.67
C ASN A 22 19.39 -4.86 4.28
N PRO A 23 19.77 -5.80 3.40
CA PRO A 23 19.25 -5.87 2.04
C PRO A 23 17.77 -6.25 1.97
N LEU A 24 17.19 -6.78 3.07
CA LEU A 24 15.80 -7.22 3.18
C LEU A 24 14.94 -6.28 4.05
N GLY A 25 15.43 -5.08 4.38
CA GLY A 25 14.68 -4.12 5.17
C GLY A 25 13.35 -3.70 4.51
N LEU A 26 12.35 -3.42 5.33
CA LEU A 26 11.00 -3.06 4.89
C LEU A 26 10.95 -1.71 4.16
N TYR A 27 11.80 -0.77 4.53
CA TYR A 27 11.82 0.58 3.95
C TYR A 27 12.97 0.73 2.96
N ASP A 28 12.65 1.20 1.77
CA ASP A 28 13.63 1.60 0.75
C ASP A 28 13.57 3.12 0.58
N ASN A 29 14.61 3.79 1.07
CA ASN A 29 14.71 5.24 1.08
C ASN A 29 15.61 5.70 -0.07
N ASN A 30 15.06 6.46 -1.00
CA ASN A 30 15.78 7.04 -2.12
C ASN A 30 15.74 8.57 -2.01
N PHE A 31 16.88 9.17 -1.80
CA PHE A 31 17.01 10.62 -1.69
C PHE A 31 17.75 11.20 -2.88
N SER A 32 17.17 12.23 -3.49
CA SER A 32 17.82 13.09 -4.46
C SER A 32 17.81 14.54 -3.96
N PRO A 33 18.56 15.47 -4.59
CA PRO A 33 18.56 16.88 -4.17
C PRO A 33 17.17 17.51 -4.14
N ASP A 34 16.28 17.09 -5.02
CA ASP A 34 14.96 17.70 -5.23
C ASP A 34 13.83 16.94 -4.55
N ILE A 35 13.97 15.63 -4.29
CA ILE A 35 12.90 14.81 -3.74
C ILE A 35 13.42 13.60 -2.95
N GLY A 36 12.77 13.32 -1.83
CA GLY A 36 12.91 12.06 -1.10
C GLY A 36 11.76 11.12 -1.39
N VAL A 37 12.05 9.86 -1.73
CA VAL A 37 11.05 8.82 -1.98
C VAL A 37 11.21 7.71 -0.98
N LEU A 38 10.16 7.46 -0.19
CA LEU A 38 10.05 6.33 0.72
C LEU A 38 9.19 5.25 0.07
N MET A 39 9.75 4.07 -0.11
CA MET A 39 9.03 2.92 -0.67
C MET A 39 9.03 1.74 0.31
N GLY A 40 7.98 0.94 0.26
CA GLY A 40 7.96 -0.37 0.91
C GLY A 40 8.72 -1.39 0.07
N SER A 41 9.61 -2.15 0.72
CA SER A 41 10.38 -3.23 0.12
C SER A 41 9.86 -4.57 0.63
N GLY A 42 9.24 -5.36 -0.24
CA GLY A 42 8.64 -6.66 0.08
C GLY A 42 7.49 -7.00 -0.86
N LEU A 43 6.92 -8.20 -0.69
CA LEU A 43 5.76 -8.64 -1.47
C LEU A 43 4.53 -7.77 -1.12
N GLY A 44 4.08 -6.98 -2.08
CA GLY A 44 3.05 -5.96 -1.89
C GLY A 44 3.56 -4.51 -1.98
N GLY A 45 4.89 -4.32 -2.00
CA GLY A 45 5.52 -3.01 -2.20
C GLY A 45 5.07 -1.98 -1.16
N THR A 46 4.87 -0.74 -1.57
CA THR A 46 4.50 0.37 -0.67
C THR A 46 3.14 0.18 0.02
N SER A 47 2.29 -0.75 -0.44
CA SER A 47 1.07 -1.10 0.29
C SER A 47 1.36 -1.64 1.70
N LEU A 48 2.57 -2.17 1.93
CA LEU A 48 3.01 -2.65 3.25
C LEU A 48 3.17 -1.51 4.25
N VAL A 49 3.56 -0.31 3.81
CA VAL A 49 3.94 0.83 4.68
C VAL A 49 3.06 2.08 4.51
N ASN A 50 2.10 2.09 3.58
CA ASN A 50 1.18 3.21 3.43
C ASN A 50 0.20 3.32 4.62
N ALA A 51 -0.47 4.47 4.75
CA ALA A 51 -1.45 4.72 5.81
C ALA A 51 -2.85 4.15 5.51
N ASN A 52 -2.99 3.27 4.54
CA ASN A 52 -4.22 2.56 4.14
C ASN A 52 -5.33 3.43 3.55
N VAL A 53 -5.19 4.73 3.48
CA VAL A 53 -6.24 5.64 3.05
C VAL A 53 -6.61 5.37 1.59
N ALA A 54 -7.90 5.20 1.32
CA ALA A 54 -8.45 4.89 0.00
C ALA A 54 -9.38 6.03 -0.47
N ILE A 55 -8.79 7.21 -0.65
CA ILE A 55 -9.49 8.39 -1.17
C ILE A 55 -9.50 8.32 -2.69
N ARG A 56 -10.67 8.58 -3.28
CA ARG A 56 -10.79 8.82 -4.72
C ARG A 56 -10.43 10.28 -5.00
N PRO A 57 -9.61 10.57 -6.01
CA PRO A 57 -9.38 11.94 -6.44
C PRO A 57 -10.70 12.58 -6.91
N ASP A 58 -10.85 13.86 -6.62
CA ASP A 58 -11.96 14.65 -7.15
C ASP A 58 -11.88 14.70 -8.68
N HIS A 59 -13.05 14.81 -9.33
CA HIS A 59 -13.16 14.86 -10.79
C HIS A 59 -12.26 15.95 -11.41
N GLU A 60 -12.20 17.13 -10.79
CA GLU A 60 -11.40 18.28 -11.22
C GLU A 60 -9.90 17.99 -11.36
N VAL A 61 -9.39 16.98 -10.60
CA VAL A 61 -7.99 16.56 -10.73
C VAL A 61 -7.68 16.08 -12.13
N PHE A 62 -8.63 15.38 -12.76
CA PHE A 62 -8.47 14.79 -14.09
C PHE A 62 -8.78 15.75 -15.25
N GLU A 63 -9.29 16.95 -14.97
CA GLU A 63 -9.52 17.98 -15.98
C GLU A 63 -8.25 18.73 -16.39
N ARG A 64 -7.18 18.59 -15.59
CA ARG A 64 -5.91 19.27 -15.84
C ARG A 64 -5.26 18.80 -17.15
N GLU A 65 -4.65 19.72 -17.88
CA GLU A 65 -4.01 19.47 -19.18
C GLU A 65 -2.86 18.46 -19.13
N GLN A 66 -2.23 18.28 -17.98
CA GLN A 66 -1.16 17.31 -17.77
C GLN A 66 -1.63 15.86 -17.94
N TRP A 67 -2.94 15.60 -17.81
CA TRP A 67 -3.48 14.28 -18.05
C TRP A 67 -3.65 14.00 -19.55
N PRO A 68 -3.32 12.79 -20.02
CA PRO A 68 -3.62 12.37 -21.39
C PRO A 68 -5.11 12.54 -21.71
N GLN A 69 -5.42 12.93 -22.95
CA GLN A 69 -6.81 13.15 -23.38
C GLN A 69 -7.71 11.94 -23.10
N ALA A 70 -7.20 10.71 -23.26
CA ALA A 70 -7.96 9.49 -22.97
C ALA A 70 -8.44 9.43 -21.51
N ILE A 71 -7.60 9.81 -20.53
CA ILE A 71 -7.96 9.83 -19.10
C ILE A 71 -8.99 10.94 -18.83
N ARG A 72 -8.81 12.13 -19.40
CA ARG A 72 -9.76 13.23 -19.27
C ARG A 72 -11.15 12.83 -19.81
N THR A 73 -11.19 12.18 -20.97
CA THR A 73 -12.44 11.67 -21.54
C THR A 73 -13.11 10.62 -20.65
N LEU A 74 -12.35 9.66 -20.08
CA LEU A 74 -12.89 8.66 -19.16
C LEU A 74 -13.45 9.30 -17.87
N SER A 75 -12.83 10.37 -17.39
CA SER A 75 -13.33 11.14 -16.26
C SER A 75 -14.64 11.85 -16.61
N GLN A 76 -14.67 12.60 -17.71
CA GLN A 76 -15.81 13.40 -18.16
C GLN A 76 -17.08 12.57 -18.43
N ASN A 77 -16.93 11.36 -18.96
CA ASN A 77 -18.06 10.46 -19.24
C ASN A 77 -18.39 9.50 -18.08
N GLY A 78 -17.75 9.65 -16.92
CA GLY A 78 -17.99 8.85 -15.72
C GLY A 78 -17.41 7.44 -15.75
N GLN A 79 -16.78 7.00 -16.84
CA GLN A 79 -16.23 5.64 -16.94
C GLN A 79 -15.07 5.39 -15.96
N LEU A 80 -14.33 6.44 -15.60
CA LEU A 80 -13.22 6.31 -14.63
C LEU A 80 -13.71 5.82 -13.26
N ALA A 81 -14.94 6.19 -12.86
CA ALA A 81 -15.54 5.75 -11.61
C ALA A 81 -15.64 4.21 -11.52
N THR A 82 -15.94 3.53 -12.62
CA THR A 82 -16.02 2.06 -12.66
C THR A 82 -14.69 1.39 -12.29
N TYR A 83 -13.57 1.97 -12.69
CA TYR A 83 -12.24 1.45 -12.32
C TYR A 83 -11.95 1.67 -10.84
N TYR A 84 -12.34 2.82 -10.28
CA TYR A 84 -12.22 3.07 -8.84
C TYR A 84 -13.11 2.15 -8.02
N ASP A 85 -14.33 1.86 -8.48
CA ASP A 85 -15.23 0.91 -7.82
C ASP A 85 -14.62 -0.48 -7.76
N ARG A 86 -14.03 -0.94 -8.86
CA ARG A 86 -13.32 -2.23 -8.92
C ARG A 86 -12.11 -2.27 -7.99
N ALA A 87 -11.30 -1.21 -7.98
CA ALA A 87 -10.14 -1.11 -7.10
C ALA A 87 -10.56 -1.12 -5.62
N GLN A 88 -11.55 -0.32 -5.25
CA GLN A 88 -12.05 -0.24 -3.88
C GLN A 88 -12.65 -1.59 -3.41
N ALA A 89 -13.41 -2.25 -4.28
CA ALA A 89 -13.95 -3.58 -4.00
C ALA A 89 -12.84 -4.63 -3.80
N THR A 90 -11.78 -4.60 -4.62
CA THR A 90 -10.65 -5.52 -4.51
C THR A 90 -9.83 -5.25 -3.26
N LEU A 91 -9.59 -3.98 -2.93
CA LEU A 91 -8.88 -3.57 -1.71
C LEU A 91 -9.73 -3.76 -0.44
N PHE A 92 -11.02 -4.06 -0.57
CA PHE A 92 -11.93 -4.22 0.56
C PHE A 92 -11.93 -3.00 1.49
N ALA A 93 -11.79 -1.80 0.92
CA ALA A 93 -11.75 -0.57 1.66
C ALA A 93 -13.12 -0.26 2.28
N SER A 94 -13.11 0.17 3.53
CA SER A 94 -14.31 0.56 4.27
C SER A 94 -13.98 1.56 5.36
N GLN A 95 -14.97 2.30 5.82
CA GLN A 95 -14.79 3.19 6.97
C GLN A 95 -14.51 2.39 8.24
N HIS A 96 -13.72 2.98 9.13
CA HIS A 96 -13.54 2.43 10.47
C HIS A 96 -14.88 2.40 11.20
N PRO A 97 -15.33 1.24 11.74
CA PRO A 97 -16.68 1.11 12.31
C PRO A 97 -16.96 2.07 13.47
N ASP A 98 -15.93 2.41 14.25
CA ASP A 98 -16.02 3.32 15.37
C ASP A 98 -15.37 4.70 15.08
N ALA A 99 -15.25 5.11 13.81
CA ALA A 99 -14.56 6.36 13.45
C ALA A 99 -15.05 7.55 14.27
N MET A 100 -16.36 7.72 14.41
CA MET A 100 -16.99 8.83 15.16
C MET A 100 -16.78 8.75 16.67
N ARG A 101 -16.27 7.65 17.21
CA ARG A 101 -15.93 7.52 18.64
C ARG A 101 -14.53 7.99 18.94
N LEU A 102 -13.66 8.09 17.92
CA LEU A 102 -12.25 8.49 18.08
C LEU A 102 -12.16 9.98 18.41
N SER A 103 -11.41 10.33 19.46
CA SER A 103 -11.25 11.70 19.93
C SER A 103 -10.70 12.65 18.85
N LYS A 104 -9.69 12.19 18.08
CA LYS A 104 -9.12 12.99 16.98
C LYS A 104 -10.12 13.25 15.85
N VAL A 105 -11.00 12.32 15.56
CA VAL A 105 -12.05 12.47 14.53
C VAL A 105 -13.05 13.53 14.99
N LYS A 106 -13.49 13.46 16.25
CA LYS A 106 -14.37 14.49 16.85
C LYS A 106 -13.73 15.87 16.85
N SER A 107 -12.44 15.96 17.18
CA SER A 107 -11.71 17.24 17.17
C SER A 107 -11.61 17.83 15.76
N LEU A 108 -11.31 16.99 14.74
CA LEU A 108 -11.31 17.42 13.34
C LEU A 108 -12.69 17.89 12.87
N GLN A 109 -13.75 17.14 13.20
CA GLN A 109 -15.12 17.52 12.87
C GLN A 109 -15.48 18.88 13.49
N LYS A 110 -15.17 19.07 14.78
CA LYS A 110 -15.39 20.35 15.47
C LYS A 110 -14.57 21.49 14.84
N GLY A 111 -13.30 21.22 14.47
CA GLY A 111 -12.45 22.19 13.78
C GLY A 111 -13.03 22.61 12.43
N ALA A 112 -13.53 21.68 11.64
CA ALA A 112 -14.14 21.96 10.35
C ALA A 112 -15.38 22.84 10.46
N GLN A 113 -16.18 22.70 11.53
CA GLN A 113 -17.34 23.56 11.78
C GLN A 113 -16.97 25.03 12.01
N GLY A 114 -15.75 25.30 12.47
CA GLY A 114 -15.22 26.66 12.69
C GLY A 114 -14.64 27.32 11.45
N VAL A 115 -14.56 26.63 10.31
CA VAL A 115 -13.95 27.13 9.07
C VAL A 115 -15.00 27.18 7.96
N ALA A 116 -15.24 28.37 7.44
CA ALA A 116 -16.22 28.58 6.36
C ALA A 116 -15.82 27.74 5.11
N GLY A 117 -16.78 26.98 4.57
CA GLY A 117 -16.58 26.14 3.39
C GLY A 117 -15.82 24.84 3.64
N ALA A 118 -15.33 24.56 4.86
CA ALA A 118 -14.67 23.29 5.16
C ALA A 118 -15.68 22.14 5.13
N LYS A 119 -15.27 21.04 4.50
CA LYS A 119 -15.99 19.76 4.51
C LYS A 119 -15.30 18.79 5.44
N PHE A 120 -16.07 18.03 6.20
CA PHE A 120 -15.59 16.93 7.01
C PHE A 120 -16.13 15.62 6.45
N GLU A 121 -15.23 14.73 6.13
CA GLU A 121 -15.57 13.39 5.61
C GLU A 121 -14.75 12.32 6.31
N ILE A 122 -15.34 11.14 6.50
CA ILE A 122 -14.63 9.95 6.94
C ILE A 122 -14.38 9.09 5.70
N HIS A 123 -13.11 8.94 5.36
CA HIS A 123 -12.72 8.17 4.20
C HIS A 123 -12.60 6.68 4.51
N ASP A 124 -12.75 5.87 3.47
CA ASP A 124 -12.47 4.45 3.53
C ASP A 124 -10.97 4.19 3.72
N ILE A 125 -10.67 3.12 4.42
CA ILE A 125 -9.31 2.61 4.60
C ILE A 125 -9.25 1.13 4.26
N ALA A 126 -8.13 0.70 3.69
CA ALA A 126 -7.90 -0.68 3.27
C ALA A 126 -7.49 -1.55 4.46
N VAL A 127 -8.43 -1.80 5.38
CA VAL A 127 -8.22 -2.58 6.60
C VAL A 127 -9.42 -3.49 6.85
N ASN A 128 -9.16 -4.73 7.23
CA ASN A 128 -10.19 -5.68 7.62
C ASN A 128 -10.69 -5.43 9.05
N PHE A 129 -11.91 -4.94 9.19
CA PHE A 129 -12.61 -4.77 10.47
C PHE A 129 -13.66 -5.85 10.75
N ARG A 130 -13.88 -6.81 9.83
CA ARG A 130 -15.10 -7.61 9.80
C ARG A 130 -14.92 -9.05 10.25
N PHE A 131 -13.86 -9.73 9.81
CA PHE A 131 -13.75 -11.17 9.94
C PHE A 131 -12.34 -11.65 10.34
N GLU A 132 -12.28 -12.88 10.81
CA GLU A 132 -11.08 -13.69 10.93
C GLU A 132 -11.22 -14.93 10.07
N GLY A 133 -10.18 -15.30 9.34
CA GLY A 133 -10.22 -16.44 8.44
C GLY A 133 -9.78 -16.09 7.02
N LEU A 134 -10.17 -16.92 6.07
CA LEU A 134 -9.84 -16.70 4.66
C LEU A 134 -10.68 -15.56 4.08
N ASN A 135 -10.00 -14.62 3.42
CA ASN A 135 -10.66 -13.57 2.65
C ASN A 135 -11.19 -14.12 1.30
N ASN A 136 -11.84 -13.27 0.51
CA ASN A 136 -12.41 -13.64 -0.80
C ASN A 136 -11.35 -14.17 -1.80
N TRP A 137 -10.09 -13.92 -1.53
CA TRP A 137 -8.95 -14.31 -2.36
C TRP A 137 -8.20 -15.51 -1.80
N GLY A 138 -8.72 -16.16 -0.73
CA GLY A 138 -8.15 -17.34 -0.11
C GLY A 138 -6.92 -17.07 0.76
N VAL A 139 -6.71 -15.83 1.19
CA VAL A 139 -5.61 -15.46 2.08
C VAL A 139 -6.12 -15.33 3.51
N GLN A 140 -5.38 -15.92 4.47
CA GLN A 140 -5.70 -15.82 5.88
C GLN A 140 -5.51 -14.38 6.37
N GLN A 141 -6.55 -13.81 6.97
CA GLN A 141 -6.53 -12.49 7.57
C GLN A 141 -7.11 -12.49 8.98
N ARG A 142 -6.72 -11.52 9.77
CA ARG A 142 -7.28 -11.25 11.09
C ARG A 142 -8.05 -9.94 11.09
N LYS A 143 -8.92 -9.80 12.07
CA LYS A 143 -9.62 -8.54 12.33
C LYS A 143 -8.65 -7.51 12.92
N CYS A 144 -8.80 -6.25 12.54
CA CYS A 144 -8.02 -5.14 13.09
C CYS A 144 -8.27 -4.98 14.59
N ILE A 145 -7.21 -4.83 15.36
CA ILE A 145 -7.23 -4.61 16.81
C ILE A 145 -6.94 -3.14 17.18
N ASN A 146 -6.89 -2.23 16.22
CA ASN A 146 -6.63 -0.81 16.40
C ASN A 146 -5.27 -0.50 17.05
N CYS A 147 -4.24 -1.27 16.76
CA CYS A 147 -2.89 -1.06 17.32
C CYS A 147 -2.18 0.18 16.77
N GLY A 148 -2.63 0.74 15.63
CA GLY A 148 -2.03 1.92 15.01
C GLY A 148 -0.73 1.65 14.21
N ASP A 149 -0.30 0.40 14.08
CA ASP A 149 0.99 0.00 13.48
C ASP A 149 0.90 -0.25 11.95
N CYS A 150 0.07 0.53 11.25
CA CYS A 150 -0.18 0.29 9.82
C CYS A 150 0.98 0.68 8.92
N THR A 151 1.76 1.69 9.29
CA THR A 151 2.85 2.22 8.46
C THR A 151 4.17 1.48 8.63
N SER A 152 4.26 0.58 9.58
CA SER A 152 5.44 -0.23 9.86
C SER A 152 5.23 -1.73 9.58
N GLY A 153 4.32 -2.04 8.65
CA GLY A 153 3.90 -3.40 8.35
C GLY A 153 2.87 -3.90 9.37
N CYS A 154 1.77 -4.43 8.93
CA CYS A 154 0.71 -4.89 9.82
C CYS A 154 1.02 -6.28 10.39
N ASN A 155 1.59 -6.36 11.59
CA ASN A 155 1.90 -7.63 12.26
C ASN A 155 0.65 -8.43 12.71
N VAL A 156 -0.53 -7.80 12.66
CA VAL A 156 -1.80 -8.47 12.95
C VAL A 156 -2.34 -9.23 11.75
N GLY A 157 -1.97 -8.83 10.52
CA GLY A 157 -2.52 -9.38 9.27
C GLY A 157 -3.93 -8.87 8.97
N ALA A 158 -4.26 -7.65 9.43
CA ALA A 158 -5.57 -7.02 9.19
C ALA A 158 -5.56 -6.02 8.03
N LYS A 159 -4.39 -5.54 7.64
CA LYS A 159 -4.24 -4.59 6.54
C LYS A 159 -4.45 -5.28 5.19
N ASN A 160 -5.23 -4.66 4.30
CA ASN A 160 -5.48 -5.16 2.96
C ASN A 160 -4.36 -4.73 2.00
N THR A 161 -3.17 -5.24 2.24
CA THR A 161 -1.98 -5.06 1.41
C THR A 161 -2.11 -5.85 0.10
N LEU A 162 -1.35 -5.52 -0.94
CA LEU A 162 -1.51 -6.12 -2.26
C LEU A 162 -1.25 -7.63 -2.29
N ASP A 163 -0.46 -8.16 -1.38
CA ASP A 163 -0.24 -9.60 -1.20
C ASP A 163 -1.51 -10.34 -0.74
N THR A 164 -2.42 -9.65 -0.03
CA THR A 164 -3.68 -10.24 0.43
C THR A 164 -4.81 -10.20 -0.62
N ASN A 165 -4.61 -9.51 -1.74
CA ASN A 165 -5.63 -9.33 -2.79
C ASN A 165 -5.06 -9.44 -4.20
N TYR A 166 -4.58 -8.37 -4.84
CA TYR A 166 -4.16 -8.40 -6.25
C TYR A 166 -3.10 -9.45 -6.57
N LEU A 167 -2.09 -9.62 -5.70
CA LEU A 167 -1.06 -10.64 -5.92
C LEU A 167 -1.59 -12.05 -5.69
N ALA A 168 -2.49 -12.23 -4.73
CA ALA A 168 -3.20 -13.51 -4.56
C ALA A 168 -4.06 -13.85 -5.77
N ILE A 169 -4.77 -12.88 -6.35
CA ILE A 169 -5.54 -13.04 -7.59
C ILE A 169 -4.60 -13.43 -8.75
N ALA A 170 -3.50 -12.70 -8.93
CA ALA A 170 -2.54 -12.95 -9.99
C ALA A 170 -1.95 -14.37 -9.88
N LYS A 171 -1.54 -14.79 -8.68
CA LYS A 171 -1.03 -16.13 -8.42
C LYS A 171 -2.06 -17.22 -8.77
N ARG A 172 -3.32 -17.03 -8.40
CA ARG A 172 -4.41 -17.96 -8.77
C ARG A 172 -4.66 -17.99 -10.28
N GLY A 173 -4.40 -16.89 -10.98
CA GLY A 173 -4.43 -16.76 -12.44
C GLY A 173 -3.21 -17.34 -13.15
N GLY A 174 -2.28 -17.97 -12.43
CA GLY A 174 -1.09 -18.60 -12.99
C GLY A 174 0.15 -17.71 -13.05
N ALA A 175 0.13 -16.50 -12.45
CA ALA A 175 1.34 -15.68 -12.38
C ALA A 175 2.36 -16.29 -11.41
N GLU A 176 3.61 -16.34 -11.86
CA GLU A 176 4.74 -16.71 -11.03
C GLU A 176 5.27 -15.47 -10.29
N ILE A 177 5.53 -15.62 -8.99
CA ILE A 177 5.98 -14.52 -8.13
C ILE A 177 7.31 -14.91 -7.50
N PHE A 178 8.34 -14.12 -7.81
CA PHE A 178 9.69 -14.30 -7.28
C PHE A 178 9.97 -13.20 -6.25
N THR A 179 10.23 -13.59 -5.01
CA THR A 179 10.66 -12.69 -3.93
C THR A 179 12.18 -12.66 -3.84
N GLN A 180 12.72 -11.69 -3.08
CA GLN A 180 14.16 -11.46 -2.94
C GLN A 180 14.87 -11.18 -4.27
N VAL A 181 14.13 -10.74 -5.27
CA VAL A 181 14.61 -10.40 -6.60
C VAL A 181 14.31 -8.93 -6.89
N GLU A 182 15.35 -8.15 -7.12
CA GLU A 182 15.23 -6.73 -7.44
C GLU A 182 15.48 -6.49 -8.92
N CYS A 183 14.43 -6.13 -9.66
CA CYS A 183 14.56 -5.74 -11.06
C CYS A 183 15.34 -4.42 -11.17
N LYS A 184 16.43 -4.42 -11.94
CA LYS A 184 17.27 -3.24 -12.17
C LYS A 184 16.99 -2.56 -13.50
N ARG A 185 16.71 -3.34 -14.53
CA ARG A 185 16.56 -2.83 -15.89
C ARG A 185 15.78 -3.81 -16.76
N LEU A 186 14.99 -3.24 -17.68
CA LEU A 186 14.38 -3.96 -18.79
C LEU A 186 15.05 -3.56 -20.10
N THR A 187 15.39 -4.54 -20.94
CA THR A 187 15.88 -4.31 -22.29
C THR A 187 15.08 -5.15 -23.28
N LYS A 188 14.93 -4.65 -24.53
CA LYS A 188 14.35 -5.47 -25.60
C LYS A 188 15.30 -6.58 -25.96
N ASP A 189 14.75 -7.79 -26.13
CA ASP A 189 15.49 -8.91 -26.69
C ASP A 189 15.41 -8.84 -28.24
N PRO A 190 16.54 -8.89 -28.97
CA PRO A 190 16.52 -8.96 -30.43
C PRO A 190 15.74 -10.16 -31.00
N ALA A 191 15.63 -11.24 -30.26
CA ALA A 191 14.86 -12.44 -30.61
C ALA A 191 13.35 -12.29 -30.34
N GLY A 192 12.92 -11.18 -29.75
CA GLY A 192 11.54 -10.89 -29.34
C GLY A 192 11.32 -10.96 -27.84
N GLY A 193 10.44 -10.09 -27.32
CA GLY A 193 10.18 -9.99 -25.88
C GLY A 193 11.14 -9.04 -25.17
N TYR A 194 11.38 -9.31 -23.87
CA TYR A 194 12.17 -8.46 -23.00
C TYR A 194 13.10 -9.29 -22.12
N LEU A 195 14.30 -8.77 -21.89
CA LEU A 195 15.25 -9.27 -20.90
C LEU A 195 15.11 -8.48 -19.63
N ILE A 196 14.93 -9.18 -18.51
CA ILE A 196 14.85 -8.59 -17.17
C ILE A 196 16.20 -8.78 -16.48
N HIS A 197 16.88 -7.68 -16.21
CA HIS A 197 18.12 -7.68 -15.45
C HIS A 197 17.79 -7.49 -13.97
N TYR A 198 18.19 -8.41 -13.12
CA TYR A 198 17.86 -8.40 -11.71
C TYR A 198 19.04 -8.77 -10.81
N LEU A 199 18.93 -8.38 -9.55
CA LEU A 199 19.80 -8.83 -8.47
C LEU A 199 19.00 -9.72 -7.53
N ARG A 200 19.54 -10.89 -7.20
CA ARG A 200 19.05 -11.67 -6.07
C ARG A 200 19.55 -11.03 -4.78
N ARG A 201 18.65 -10.83 -3.85
CA ARG A 201 18.95 -10.37 -2.50
C ARG A 201 19.11 -11.60 -1.62
N GLU A 202 20.31 -11.83 -1.12
CA GLU A 202 20.57 -12.93 -0.19
C GLU A 202 20.16 -12.53 1.22
N SER A 203 19.64 -13.52 1.96
CA SER A 203 19.40 -13.34 3.40
C SER A 203 20.73 -13.04 4.10
N PRO A 204 20.75 -12.18 5.14
CA PRO A 204 21.93 -11.93 5.95
C PRO A 204 22.53 -13.20 6.58
N THR A 205 21.78 -14.31 6.59
CA THR A 205 22.22 -15.61 7.12
C THR A 205 22.99 -16.47 6.10
N GLY A 206 23.21 -15.98 4.87
CA GLY A 206 24.12 -16.63 3.91
C GLY A 206 23.70 -18.01 3.39
N GLN A 207 22.48 -18.45 3.60
CA GLN A 207 21.96 -19.66 3.01
C GLN A 207 21.36 -19.35 1.63
N ALA A 208 22.15 -19.53 0.57
CA ALA A 208 21.67 -19.63 -0.79
C ALA A 208 20.85 -20.92 -0.90
N GLU A 209 19.54 -20.83 -1.03
CA GLU A 209 18.74 -21.96 -1.50
C GLU A 209 18.93 -22.06 -3.02
N SER A 210 19.46 -23.22 -3.44
CA SER A 210 19.64 -23.62 -4.83
C SER A 210 18.33 -23.99 -5.51
#